data_98c98cea550c04ef1a591382ce029ddb
#
_entry.id   98c98cea550c04ef1a591382ce029ddb
#
_cell.length_a   1.000
_cell.length_b   1.000
_cell.length_c   1.000
_cell.angle_alpha   90.00
_cell.angle_beta   90.00
_cell.angle_gamma   90.00
#
_symmetry.space_group_name_H-M   'P 1'
#
loop_
_entity.id
_entity.type
_entity.pdbx_description
1 polymer ?
#
loop_
_entity_poly.entity_id
_entity_poly.type
_entity_poly.pdbx_seq_one_letter_code
_entity_poly.pdbx_strand_id
1 'polypeptide(L)'
;MKADDAKRIISTAIDREVEAYTFYRGVADKVKDPVLKSLFAELASEEKKHREFLQGMLTKDVAKMHFDASHDYKVADTLPTPALTVEMKPIEGIVISIKKELEAMQMYTQLANLSKDVETQLLFSQLANMERGHKARLEDIYTSMAFPEKW
;
A
#
# COMPACT_ATOMS: atom_id res chain seq x y z
N MET A 1 -9.07 -21.32 10.95
CA MET A 1 -7.72 -20.74 10.82
C MET A 1 -7.11 -20.53 12.19
N LYS A 2 -5.84 -20.81 12.32
CA LYS A 2 -5.12 -20.64 13.58
C LYS A 2 -4.68 -19.19 13.74
N ALA A 3 -4.52 -18.76 15.01
CA ALA A 3 -4.06 -17.40 15.32
C ALA A 3 -2.70 -17.09 14.67
N ASP A 4 -1.81 -18.09 14.56
CA ASP A 4 -0.50 -17.91 13.93
C ASP A 4 -0.59 -17.58 12.45
N ASP A 5 -1.60 -18.12 11.76
CA ASP A 5 -1.82 -17.80 10.35
C ASP A 5 -2.27 -16.35 10.17
N ALA A 6 -3.17 -15.88 11.04
CA ALA A 6 -3.62 -14.50 11.04
C ALA A 6 -2.46 -13.54 11.34
N LYS A 7 -1.61 -13.89 12.31
CA LYS A 7 -0.41 -13.09 12.62
C LYS A 7 0.52 -12.98 11.41
N ARG A 8 0.73 -14.09 10.70
CA ARG A 8 1.60 -14.10 9.52
C ARG A 8 1.05 -13.22 8.42
N ILE A 9 -0.27 -13.28 8.18
CA ILE A 9 -0.92 -12.46 7.16
C ILE A 9 -0.76 -10.98 7.49
N ILE A 10 -1.04 -10.59 8.72
CA ILE A 10 -0.93 -9.20 9.15
C ILE A 10 0.53 -8.75 9.14
N SER A 11 1.45 -9.59 9.58
CA SER A 11 2.88 -9.26 9.53
C SER A 11 3.36 -9.00 8.11
N THR A 12 2.87 -9.79 7.15
CA THR A 12 3.22 -9.58 5.74
C THR A 12 2.64 -8.26 5.22
N ALA A 13 1.42 -7.93 5.62
CA ALA A 13 0.83 -6.63 5.27
C ALA A 13 1.65 -5.47 5.86
N ILE A 14 2.12 -5.62 7.10
CA ILE A 14 2.99 -4.63 7.74
C ILE A 14 4.28 -4.44 6.93
N ASP A 15 4.90 -5.53 6.49
CA ASP A 15 6.12 -5.46 5.68
C ASP A 15 5.88 -4.68 4.39
N ARG A 16 4.70 -4.85 3.77
CA ARG A 16 4.34 -4.09 2.57
C ARG A 16 4.20 -2.61 2.86
N GLU A 17 3.60 -2.26 4.00
CA GLU A 17 3.46 -0.85 4.39
C GLU A 17 4.82 -0.21 4.69
N VAL A 18 5.73 -0.95 5.33
CA VAL A 18 7.09 -0.48 5.59
C VAL A 18 7.84 -0.25 4.28
N GLU A 19 7.71 -1.18 3.34
CA GLU A 19 8.33 -1.06 2.03
C GLU A 19 7.81 0.17 1.28
N ALA A 20 6.49 0.37 1.27
CA ALA A 20 5.87 1.51 0.62
C ALA A 20 6.30 2.82 1.28
N TYR A 21 6.31 2.87 2.61
CA TYR A 21 6.78 4.04 3.36
C TYR A 21 8.22 4.40 2.96
N THR A 22 9.10 3.42 2.96
CA THR A 22 10.52 3.61 2.65
C THR A 22 10.68 4.14 1.22
N PHE A 23 9.91 3.57 0.29
CA PHE A 23 9.93 4.01 -1.11
C PHE A 23 9.45 5.46 -1.24
N TYR A 24 8.29 5.78 -0.69
CA TYR A 24 7.74 7.14 -0.79
C TYR A 24 8.64 8.17 -0.10
N ARG A 25 9.22 7.81 1.03
CA ARG A 25 10.15 8.69 1.73
C ARG A 25 11.40 8.95 0.89
N GLY A 26 11.91 7.89 0.25
CA GLY A 26 13.07 8.02 -0.64
C GLY A 26 12.77 8.91 -1.83
N VAL A 27 11.59 8.78 -2.44
CA VAL A 27 11.20 9.66 -3.56
C VAL A 27 11.06 11.09 -3.07
N ALA A 28 10.41 11.32 -1.94
CA ALA A 28 10.24 12.67 -1.38
C ALA A 28 11.59 13.36 -1.14
N ASP A 29 12.60 12.60 -0.72
CA ASP A 29 13.92 13.13 -0.47
C ASP A 29 14.70 13.44 -1.75
N LYS A 30 14.38 12.76 -2.85
CA LYS A 30 15.12 12.91 -4.12
C LYS A 30 14.50 13.91 -5.09
N VAL A 31 13.17 14.06 -5.10
CA VAL A 31 12.52 14.98 -6.03
C VAL A 31 12.77 16.40 -5.61
N LYS A 32 12.93 17.29 -6.60
CA LYS A 32 13.17 18.72 -6.37
C LYS A 32 11.88 19.53 -6.43
N ASP A 33 10.90 19.05 -7.17
CA ASP A 33 9.62 19.73 -7.31
C ASP A 33 8.88 19.78 -5.97
N PRO A 34 8.56 20.96 -5.44
CA PRO A 34 7.91 21.09 -4.12
C PRO A 34 6.56 20.38 -4.04
N VAL A 35 5.79 20.36 -5.12
CA VAL A 35 4.48 19.71 -5.15
C VAL A 35 4.63 18.20 -5.05
N LEU A 36 5.54 17.61 -5.81
CA LEU A 36 5.83 16.18 -5.75
C LEU A 36 6.43 15.79 -4.42
N LYS A 37 7.34 16.62 -3.91
CA LYS A 37 7.96 16.36 -2.60
C LYS A 37 6.91 16.30 -1.50
N SER A 38 5.95 17.23 -1.50
CA SER A 38 4.85 17.27 -0.55
C SER A 38 3.94 16.07 -0.70
N LEU A 39 3.61 15.69 -1.94
CA LEU A 39 2.75 14.54 -2.22
C LEU A 39 3.36 13.25 -1.68
N PHE A 40 4.63 12.98 -1.99
CA PHE A 40 5.28 11.75 -1.55
C PHE A 40 5.51 11.71 -0.05
N ALA A 41 5.75 12.86 0.57
CA ALA A 41 5.83 12.95 2.03
C ALA A 41 4.47 12.62 2.67
N GLU A 42 3.38 13.08 2.09
CA GLU A 42 2.03 12.78 2.55
C GLU A 42 1.72 11.29 2.39
N LEU A 43 2.04 10.71 1.24
CA LEU A 43 1.84 9.28 1.00
C LEU A 43 2.64 8.44 2.01
N ALA A 44 3.88 8.82 2.27
CA ALA A 44 4.71 8.14 3.27
C ALA A 44 4.06 8.20 4.65
N SER A 45 3.54 9.36 5.03
CA SER A 45 2.87 9.54 6.32
C SER A 45 1.63 8.64 6.43
N GLU A 46 0.85 8.50 5.37
CA GLU A 46 -0.33 7.64 5.37
C GLU A 46 0.03 6.16 5.47
N GLU A 47 1.07 5.73 4.76
CA GLU A 47 1.54 4.34 4.87
C GLU A 47 2.05 4.04 6.29
N LYS A 48 2.68 5.01 6.94
CA LYS A 48 3.09 4.86 8.34
C LYS A 48 1.89 4.67 9.26
N LYS A 49 0.81 5.39 9.03
CA LYS A 49 -0.43 5.24 9.81
C LYS A 49 -1.05 3.85 9.60
N HIS A 50 -1.06 3.36 8.36
CA HIS A 50 -1.53 2.01 8.07
C HIS A 50 -0.70 0.97 8.81
N ARG A 51 0.62 1.13 8.81
CA ARG A 51 1.51 0.23 9.54
C ARG A 51 1.19 0.21 11.03
N GLU A 52 1.06 1.37 11.64
CA GLU A 52 0.74 1.48 13.06
C GLU A 52 -0.59 0.83 13.39
N PHE A 53 -1.57 1.02 12.51
CA PHE A 53 -2.88 0.42 12.65
C PHE A 53 -2.79 -1.12 12.58
N LEU A 54 -2.08 -1.65 11.59
CA LEU A 54 -1.88 -3.10 11.45
C LEU A 54 -1.11 -3.68 12.62
N GLN A 55 -0.12 -2.96 13.15
CA GLN A 55 0.61 -3.38 14.34
C GLN A 55 -0.31 -3.47 15.56
N GLY A 56 -1.23 -2.52 15.69
CA GLY A 56 -2.25 -2.58 16.73
C GLY A 56 -3.15 -3.79 16.61
N MET A 57 -3.55 -4.13 15.39
CA MET A 57 -4.33 -5.35 15.13
C MET A 57 -3.56 -6.61 15.51
N LEU A 58 -2.27 -6.64 15.20
CA LEU A 58 -1.43 -7.79 15.48
C LEU A 58 -1.37 -8.09 16.99
N THR A 59 -1.36 -7.06 17.82
CA THR A 59 -1.26 -7.22 19.26
C THR A 59 -2.60 -7.39 19.96
N LYS A 60 -3.69 -6.84 19.41
CA LYS A 60 -4.98 -6.79 20.12
C LYS A 60 -6.06 -7.64 19.48
N ASP A 61 -6.13 -7.68 18.17
CA ASP A 61 -7.30 -8.19 17.46
C ASP A 61 -7.06 -9.48 16.68
N VAL A 62 -5.82 -9.94 16.60
CA VAL A 62 -5.47 -11.07 15.75
C VAL A 62 -6.25 -12.35 16.12
N ALA A 63 -6.55 -12.54 17.41
CA ALA A 63 -7.32 -13.70 17.87
C ALA A 63 -8.78 -13.67 17.41
N LYS A 64 -9.29 -12.49 17.04
CA LYS A 64 -10.66 -12.31 16.57
C LYS A 64 -10.78 -12.40 15.08
N MET A 65 -9.66 -12.43 14.36
CA MET A 65 -9.67 -12.49 12.90
C MET A 65 -9.86 -13.91 12.41
N HIS A 66 -10.72 -14.06 11.44
CA HIS A 66 -11.02 -15.34 10.83
C HIS A 66 -10.87 -15.25 9.32
N PHE A 67 -9.91 -15.99 8.78
CA PHE A 67 -9.67 -16.08 7.35
C PHE A 67 -10.03 -17.47 6.85
N ASP A 68 -10.35 -17.57 5.58
CA ASP A 68 -10.68 -18.84 4.96
C ASP A 68 -9.41 -19.68 4.78
N ALA A 69 -9.36 -20.80 5.52
CA ALA A 69 -8.19 -21.67 5.51
C ALA A 69 -8.02 -22.46 4.20
N SER A 70 -9.04 -22.49 3.35
CA SER A 70 -8.98 -23.20 2.06
C SER A 70 -8.24 -22.40 0.99
N HIS A 71 -7.99 -21.11 1.21
CA HIS A 71 -7.34 -20.25 0.26
C HIS A 71 -5.83 -20.19 0.47
N ASP A 72 -5.12 -19.91 -0.62
CA ASP A 72 -3.70 -19.67 -0.58
C ASP A 72 -3.44 -18.22 -0.18
N TYR A 73 -2.76 -18.03 0.95
CA TYR A 73 -2.48 -16.70 1.49
C TYR A 73 -1.21 -16.07 0.92
N LYS A 74 -0.74 -16.54 -0.22
CA LYS A 74 0.40 -15.92 -0.91
C LYS A 74 0.06 -14.61 -1.59
N VAL A 75 -1.11 -14.05 -1.31
CA VAL A 75 -1.51 -12.74 -1.83
C VAL A 75 -0.47 -11.67 -1.54
N ALA A 76 0.30 -11.85 -0.48
CA ALA A 76 1.34 -10.91 -0.10
C ALA A 76 2.65 -11.13 -0.85
N ASP A 77 2.79 -12.23 -1.59
CA ASP A 77 3.94 -12.48 -2.45
C ASP A 77 3.74 -11.73 -3.76
N THR A 78 3.59 -10.43 -3.65
CA THR A 78 3.41 -9.58 -4.83
C THR A 78 4.71 -9.48 -5.62
N LEU A 79 4.59 -9.00 -6.84
CA LEU A 79 5.75 -8.82 -7.70
C LEU A 79 6.78 -7.89 -7.06
N PRO A 80 8.08 -8.19 -7.22
CA PRO A 80 9.10 -7.32 -6.66
C PRO A 80 8.97 -5.90 -7.20
N THR A 81 9.13 -4.93 -6.32
CA THR A 81 9.13 -3.54 -6.71
C THR A 81 10.53 -3.16 -7.15
N PRO A 82 10.69 -2.49 -8.29
CA PRO A 82 12.01 -2.01 -8.70
C PRO A 82 12.65 -1.12 -7.63
N ALA A 83 13.93 -1.26 -7.44
CA ALA A 83 14.66 -0.45 -6.48
C ALA A 83 14.66 1.01 -6.92
N LEU A 84 14.57 1.93 -5.96
CA LEU A 84 14.70 3.35 -6.22
C LEU A 84 16.16 3.65 -6.56
N THR A 85 16.39 4.25 -7.73
CA THR A 85 17.75 4.60 -8.19
C THR A 85 17.97 6.10 -8.17
N VAL A 86 19.25 6.50 -8.17
CA VAL A 86 19.63 7.92 -8.17
C VAL A 86 19.21 8.60 -9.48
N GLU A 87 19.24 7.86 -10.58
CA GLU A 87 18.90 8.36 -11.91
C GLU A 87 17.40 8.35 -12.20
N MET A 88 16.60 7.87 -11.27
CA MET A 88 15.16 7.79 -11.48
C MET A 88 14.55 9.17 -11.69
N LYS A 89 13.85 9.32 -12.81
CA LYS A 89 13.10 10.54 -13.10
C LYS A 89 11.83 10.61 -12.27
N PRO A 90 11.32 11.80 -11.95
CA PRO A 90 10.08 11.91 -11.17
C PRO A 90 8.92 11.12 -11.77
N ILE A 91 8.75 11.13 -13.08
CA ILE A 91 7.67 10.38 -13.73
C ILE A 91 7.82 8.87 -13.52
N GLU A 92 9.05 8.36 -13.52
CA GLU A 92 9.30 6.94 -13.24
C GLU A 92 8.90 6.59 -11.82
N GLY A 93 9.20 7.47 -10.86
CA GLY A 93 8.77 7.31 -9.47
C GLY A 93 7.25 7.27 -9.35
N ILE A 94 6.54 8.10 -10.12
CA ILE A 94 5.09 8.10 -10.15
C ILE A 94 4.56 6.75 -10.69
N VAL A 95 5.13 6.25 -11.78
CA VAL A 95 4.70 4.97 -12.36
C VAL A 95 4.90 3.83 -11.36
N ILE A 96 6.04 3.78 -10.70
CA ILE A 96 6.32 2.74 -9.69
C ILE A 96 5.33 2.87 -8.52
N SER A 97 5.03 4.10 -8.12
CA SER A 97 4.07 4.36 -7.04
C SER A 97 2.67 3.88 -7.39
N ILE A 98 2.23 4.10 -8.63
CA ILE A 98 0.94 3.61 -9.11
C ILE A 98 0.88 2.08 -9.01
N LYS A 99 1.96 1.40 -9.39
CA LYS A 99 2.04 -0.07 -9.27
C LYS A 99 1.97 -0.51 -7.81
N LYS A 100 2.67 0.19 -6.92
CA LYS A 100 2.63 -0.14 -5.48
C LYS A 100 1.24 0.02 -4.90
N GLU A 101 0.54 1.09 -5.26
CA GLU A 101 -0.82 1.31 -4.80
C GLU A 101 -1.78 0.25 -5.34
N LEU A 102 -1.61 -0.14 -6.60
CA LEU A 102 -2.41 -1.21 -7.19
C LEU A 102 -2.17 -2.54 -6.45
N GLU A 103 -0.93 -2.89 -6.19
CA GLU A 103 -0.59 -4.11 -5.47
C GLU A 103 -1.19 -4.10 -4.05
N ALA A 104 -1.07 -2.98 -3.34
CA ALA A 104 -1.64 -2.84 -2.01
C ALA A 104 -3.16 -2.94 -2.03
N MET A 105 -3.80 -2.29 -2.99
CA MET A 105 -5.26 -2.35 -3.17
C MET A 105 -5.72 -3.78 -3.40
N GLN A 106 -5.03 -4.51 -4.27
CA GLN A 106 -5.34 -5.90 -4.57
C GLN A 106 -5.12 -6.79 -3.36
N MET A 107 -4.05 -6.58 -2.62
CA MET A 107 -3.75 -7.32 -1.41
C MET A 107 -4.87 -7.15 -0.38
N TYR A 108 -5.24 -5.91 -0.08
CA TYR A 108 -6.29 -5.64 0.90
C TYR A 108 -7.66 -6.15 0.44
N THR A 109 -7.95 -6.05 -0.86
CA THR A 109 -9.20 -6.59 -1.41
C THR A 109 -9.27 -8.10 -1.23
N GLN A 110 -8.18 -8.80 -1.49
CA GLN A 110 -8.13 -10.25 -1.30
C GLN A 110 -8.24 -10.62 0.17
N LEU A 111 -7.57 -9.89 1.06
CA LEU A 111 -7.67 -10.13 2.49
C LEU A 111 -9.10 -9.90 2.98
N ALA A 112 -9.79 -8.88 2.48
CA ALA A 112 -11.19 -8.66 2.80
C ALA A 112 -12.05 -9.84 2.36
N ASN A 113 -11.84 -10.33 1.14
CA ASN A 113 -12.60 -11.45 0.59
C ASN A 113 -12.34 -12.76 1.33
N LEU A 114 -11.15 -12.95 1.85
CA LEU A 114 -10.78 -14.15 2.60
C LEU A 114 -11.23 -14.10 4.07
N SER A 115 -11.55 -12.92 4.58
CA SER A 115 -11.98 -12.74 5.95
C SER A 115 -13.40 -13.28 6.14
N LYS A 116 -13.66 -13.96 7.25
CA LYS A 116 -14.97 -14.51 7.56
C LYS A 116 -15.81 -13.62 8.46
N ASP A 117 -15.17 -12.74 9.24
CA ASP A 117 -15.89 -11.82 10.12
C ASP A 117 -16.08 -10.47 9.44
N VAL A 118 -17.23 -9.86 9.70
CA VAL A 118 -17.63 -8.61 9.05
C VAL A 118 -16.69 -7.46 9.38
N GLU A 119 -16.25 -7.37 10.63
CA GLU A 119 -15.35 -6.29 11.06
C GLU A 119 -14.03 -6.30 10.29
N THR A 120 -13.43 -7.47 10.16
CA THR A 120 -12.17 -7.62 9.42
C THR A 120 -12.38 -7.35 7.93
N GLN A 121 -13.50 -7.81 7.35
CA GLN A 121 -13.83 -7.53 5.96
C GLN A 121 -13.94 -6.03 5.70
N LEU A 122 -14.67 -5.30 6.56
CA LEU A 122 -14.84 -3.86 6.43
C LEU A 122 -13.52 -3.13 6.55
N LEU A 123 -12.69 -3.56 7.49
CA LEU A 123 -11.41 -2.97 7.72
C LEU A 123 -10.51 -3.03 6.50
N PHE A 124 -10.32 -4.23 5.95
CA PHE A 124 -9.49 -4.39 4.76
C PHE A 124 -10.10 -3.72 3.53
N SER A 125 -11.43 -3.67 3.44
CA SER A 125 -12.10 -2.94 2.38
C SER A 125 -11.83 -1.44 2.47
N GLN A 126 -11.80 -0.88 3.67
CA GLN A 126 -11.46 0.53 3.88
C GLN A 126 -10.02 0.82 3.49
N LEU A 127 -9.09 -0.06 3.88
CA LEU A 127 -7.68 0.09 3.50
C LEU A 127 -7.52 0.01 1.97
N ALA A 128 -8.22 -0.92 1.33
CA ALA A 128 -8.20 -1.03 -0.13
C ALA A 128 -8.71 0.25 -0.80
N ASN A 129 -9.77 0.85 -0.25
CA ASN A 129 -10.33 2.10 -0.78
C ASN A 129 -9.37 3.28 -0.60
N MET A 130 -8.65 3.34 0.51
CA MET A 130 -7.62 4.37 0.72
C MET A 130 -6.50 4.26 -0.31
N GLU A 131 -6.03 3.04 -0.56
CA GLU A 131 -5.00 2.79 -1.58
C GLU A 131 -5.51 3.12 -2.98
N ARG A 132 -6.79 2.87 -3.26
CA ARG A 132 -7.41 3.26 -4.53
C ARG A 132 -7.42 4.77 -4.71
N GLY A 133 -7.70 5.52 -3.65
CA GLY A 133 -7.64 6.97 -3.65
C GLY A 133 -6.24 7.49 -3.95
N HIS A 134 -5.21 6.91 -3.34
CA HIS A 134 -3.82 7.24 -3.62
C HIS A 134 -3.47 6.99 -5.09
N LYS A 135 -3.89 5.84 -5.59
CA LYS A 135 -3.65 5.45 -6.98
C LYS A 135 -4.27 6.47 -7.95
N ALA A 136 -5.51 6.88 -7.69
CA ALA A 136 -6.19 7.86 -8.54
C ALA A 136 -5.46 9.21 -8.55
N ARG A 137 -5.00 9.68 -7.39
CA ARG A 137 -4.22 10.93 -7.30
C ARG A 137 -2.93 10.83 -8.11
N LEU A 138 -2.23 9.70 -8.00
CA LEU A 138 -0.98 9.48 -8.73
C LEU A 138 -1.23 9.40 -10.23
N GLU A 139 -2.33 8.77 -10.66
CA GLU A 139 -2.68 8.70 -12.07
C GLU A 139 -2.99 10.07 -12.66
N ASP A 140 -3.67 10.93 -11.91
CA ASP A 140 -3.92 12.30 -12.34
C ASP A 140 -2.62 13.07 -12.53
N ILE A 141 -1.68 12.92 -11.61
CA ILE A 141 -0.38 13.58 -11.71
C ILE A 141 0.41 13.02 -12.89
N TYR A 142 0.39 11.70 -13.08
CA TYR A 142 1.04 11.06 -14.23
C TYR A 142 0.51 11.65 -15.54
N THR A 143 -0.81 11.78 -15.67
CA THR A 143 -1.43 12.32 -16.87
C THR A 143 -0.97 13.76 -17.13
N SER A 144 -0.90 14.57 -16.08
CA SER A 144 -0.43 15.96 -16.20
C SER A 144 1.03 16.06 -16.63
N MET A 145 1.87 15.13 -16.14
CA MET A 145 3.29 15.13 -16.47
C MET A 145 3.58 14.55 -17.85
N ALA A 146 2.89 13.47 -18.21
CA ALA A 146 3.11 12.77 -19.48
C ALA A 146 2.46 13.47 -20.65
N PHE A 147 1.35 14.17 -20.43
CA PHE A 147 0.57 14.83 -21.47
C PHE A 147 0.28 16.28 -21.06
N PRO A 148 1.32 17.12 -20.98
CA PRO A 148 1.11 18.51 -20.58
C PRO A 148 0.21 19.23 -21.59
N GLU A 149 -0.73 20.02 -21.10
CA GLU A 149 -1.62 20.81 -21.93
C GLU A 149 -0.82 21.87 -22.66
N LYS A 150 -1.19 22.10 -23.93
CA LYS A 150 -0.47 23.06 -24.80
C LYS A 150 -1.36 24.19 -25.25
N TRP A 151 -2.48 24.37 -24.61
CA TRP A 151 -3.36 25.53 -24.89
C TRP A 151 -3.24 26.60 -23.86
#